data_a7582d158ece7aee698c73a306cba496
#
_entry.id   a7582d158ece7aee698c73a306cba496
#
_cell.length_a   1.000
_cell.length_b   1.000
_cell.length_c   1.000
_cell.angle_alpha   90.00
_cell.angle_beta   90.00
_cell.angle_gamma   90.00
#
_symmetry.space_group_name_H-M   'P 1'
#
loop_
_entity.id
_entity.type
_entity.pdbx_description
1 polymer ?
#
loop_
_entity_poly.entity_id
_entity_poly.type
_entity_poly.pdbx_seq_one_letter_code
_entity_poly.pdbx_strand_id
1 'polypeptide(L)'
;YSAQINYGVRSAKSTWVSLFEFDDEYSSIWFKNVLKYSEIYPEVSAFLPIVVDVDQNTNFAGFTNEATFAANFTPEMGILTNETLMDYQNFQLSGIVIKKESFIDYGLLKPSFRLTFGYEFFLRMTYNSIRIMTIPKIGYKHMNLREGSIFWNYKNGDDIISPDEVKFWVESAKKEF
;
A
#
# COMPACT_ATOMS: atom_id res chain seq x y z
N TYR A 1 -2.88 2.31 14.21
CA TYR A 1 -1.99 2.16 13.06
C TYR A 1 -1.95 3.44 12.21
N SER A 2 -3.06 3.84 11.56
CA SER A 2 -3.10 5.02 10.66
C SER A 2 -2.62 6.32 11.32
N ALA A 3 -3.01 6.57 12.58
CA ALA A 3 -2.57 7.76 13.31
C ALA A 3 -1.04 7.77 13.55
N GLN A 4 -0.44 6.61 13.80
CA GLN A 4 1.01 6.47 13.99
C GLN A 4 1.77 6.73 12.69
N ILE A 5 1.29 6.17 11.55
CA ILE A 5 1.85 6.45 10.24
C ILE A 5 1.77 7.95 9.93
N ASN A 6 0.60 8.56 10.13
CA ASN A 6 0.39 9.98 9.88
C ASN A 6 1.35 10.87 10.71
N TYR A 7 1.57 10.52 11.97
CA TYR A 7 2.54 11.20 12.81
C TYR A 7 3.98 11.02 12.29
N GLY A 8 4.36 9.80 11.94
CA GLY A 8 5.68 9.49 11.38
C GLY A 8 5.97 10.25 10.09
N VAL A 9 5.01 10.26 9.16
CA VAL A 9 5.13 11.00 7.89
C VAL A 9 5.29 12.51 8.13
N ARG A 10 4.50 13.10 9.02
CA ARG A 10 4.63 14.53 9.35
C ARG A 10 5.98 14.86 9.96
N SER A 11 6.51 13.97 10.79
CA SER A 11 7.78 14.14 11.51
C SER A 11 9.02 13.89 10.63
N ALA A 12 8.87 13.16 9.52
CA ALA A 12 9.96 12.87 8.60
C ALA A 12 10.57 14.17 8.02
N LYS A 13 11.88 14.19 7.84
CA LYS A 13 12.61 15.37 7.31
C LYS A 13 12.90 15.26 5.81
N SER A 14 12.79 14.06 5.24
CA SER A 14 13.10 13.78 3.84
C SER A 14 11.94 14.11 2.92
N THR A 15 12.23 14.42 1.65
CA THR A 15 11.23 14.61 0.59
C THR A 15 10.45 13.34 0.28
N TRP A 16 11.09 12.17 0.37
CA TRP A 16 10.49 10.87 0.22
C TRP A 16 10.41 10.16 1.56
N VAL A 17 9.32 9.43 1.77
CA VAL A 17 9.11 8.57 2.93
C VAL A 17 8.80 7.16 2.47
N SER A 18 9.13 6.17 3.29
CA SER A 18 8.76 4.78 3.07
C SER A 18 8.11 4.22 4.31
N LEU A 19 7.07 3.38 4.12
CA LEU A 19 6.40 2.71 5.22
C LEU A 19 7.03 1.33 5.42
N PHE A 20 7.50 1.10 6.63
CA PHE A 20 8.20 -0.11 7.04
C PHE A 20 7.61 -0.65 8.34
N GLU A 21 7.27 -1.92 8.35
CA GLU A 21 6.80 -2.60 9.56
C GLU A 21 7.97 -3.37 10.17
N PHE A 22 8.03 -3.46 11.50
CA PHE A 22 9.24 -3.87 12.22
C PHE A 22 9.60 -5.35 12.02
N ASP A 23 8.65 -6.19 11.64
CA ASP A 23 8.80 -7.63 11.37
C ASP A 23 8.88 -7.97 9.87
N ASP A 24 8.95 -6.95 9.02
CA ASP A 24 9.03 -7.08 7.58
C ASP A 24 10.46 -6.90 7.06
N GLU A 25 10.67 -7.14 5.77
CA GLU A 25 11.99 -7.01 5.14
C GLU A 25 11.90 -6.30 3.79
N TYR A 26 12.82 -5.34 3.54
CA TYR A 26 13.08 -4.84 2.19
C TYR A 26 13.99 -5.80 1.42
N SER A 27 13.69 -5.95 0.12
CA SER A 27 14.68 -6.49 -0.81
C SER A 27 15.87 -5.54 -0.89
N SER A 28 17.09 -6.09 -0.91
CA SER A 28 18.35 -5.32 -0.99
C SER A 28 18.44 -4.39 -2.21
N ILE A 29 17.64 -4.64 -3.25
CA ILE A 29 17.62 -3.84 -4.47
C ILE A 29 16.45 -2.87 -4.54
N TRP A 30 15.55 -2.84 -3.55
CA TRP A 30 14.31 -2.07 -3.62
C TRP A 30 14.55 -0.58 -3.84
N PHE A 31 15.31 0.05 -2.96
CA PHE A 31 15.57 1.49 -3.08
C PHE A 31 16.37 1.87 -4.33
N LYS A 32 17.25 0.98 -4.83
CA LYS A 32 17.93 1.18 -6.10
C LYS A 32 16.94 1.18 -7.27
N ASN A 33 15.95 0.29 -7.25
CA ASN A 33 14.89 0.28 -8.25
C ASN A 33 14.04 1.56 -8.16
N VAL A 34 13.65 1.98 -6.96
CA VAL A 34 12.90 3.23 -6.78
C VAL A 34 13.64 4.42 -7.37
N LEU A 35 14.93 4.59 -7.05
CA LEU A 35 15.75 5.66 -7.61
C LEU A 35 15.76 5.64 -9.14
N LYS A 36 16.02 4.47 -9.75
CA LYS A 36 16.00 4.31 -11.20
C LYS A 36 14.63 4.70 -11.80
N TYR A 37 13.54 4.22 -11.21
CA TYR A 37 12.19 4.49 -11.73
C TYR A 37 11.79 5.95 -11.51
N SER A 38 12.21 6.60 -10.43
CA SER A 38 11.94 8.03 -10.19
C SER A 38 12.66 8.95 -11.18
N GLU A 39 13.80 8.53 -11.71
CA GLU A 39 14.50 9.24 -12.78
C GLU A 39 13.79 9.09 -14.13
N ILE A 40 13.24 7.90 -14.43
CA ILE A 40 12.53 7.62 -15.69
C ILE A 40 11.11 8.22 -15.68
N TYR A 41 10.44 8.21 -14.53
CA TYR A 41 9.06 8.65 -14.33
C TYR A 41 8.97 9.74 -13.25
N PRO A 42 9.50 10.95 -13.49
CA PRO A 42 9.59 12.01 -12.49
C PRO A 42 8.22 12.55 -12.04
N GLU A 43 7.18 12.32 -12.84
CA GLU A 43 5.79 12.67 -12.54
C GLU A 43 5.13 11.70 -11.53
N VAL A 44 5.71 10.52 -11.30
CA VAL A 44 5.19 9.56 -10.33
C VAL A 44 5.48 10.02 -8.90
N SER A 45 4.47 10.01 -8.06
CA SER A 45 4.56 10.46 -6.67
C SER A 45 4.68 9.33 -5.66
N ALA A 46 4.36 8.10 -6.06
CA ALA A 46 4.48 6.94 -5.18
C ALA A 46 4.86 5.69 -5.98
N PHE A 47 5.76 4.89 -5.41
CA PHE A 47 6.19 3.60 -5.95
C PHE A 47 5.82 2.49 -4.98
N LEU A 48 5.15 1.46 -5.49
CA LEU A 48 4.81 0.25 -4.78
C LEU A 48 5.74 -0.89 -5.19
N PRO A 49 6.22 -1.72 -4.26
CA PRO A 49 6.84 -2.99 -4.59
C PRO A 49 5.78 -4.04 -4.94
N ILE A 50 6.13 -5.09 -5.68
CA ILE A 50 5.45 -6.36 -5.50
C ILE A 50 5.85 -6.89 -4.13
N VAL A 51 4.85 -7.19 -3.29
CA VAL A 51 5.04 -7.71 -1.94
C VAL A 51 4.89 -9.21 -1.95
N VAL A 52 5.81 -9.92 -1.31
CA VAL A 52 5.66 -11.33 -0.98
C VAL A 52 5.08 -11.42 0.43
N ASP A 53 3.89 -11.97 0.56
CA ASP A 53 3.28 -12.26 1.83
C ASP A 53 3.73 -13.63 2.34
N VAL A 54 4.18 -13.70 3.59
CA VAL A 54 4.57 -14.95 4.26
C VAL A 54 3.82 -15.09 5.59
N ASP A 55 3.63 -16.33 6.03
CA ASP A 55 3.09 -16.61 7.37
C ASP A 55 4.19 -16.49 8.45
N GLN A 56 3.81 -16.69 9.71
CA GLN A 56 4.73 -16.64 10.86
C GLN A 56 5.85 -17.71 10.83
N ASN A 57 5.71 -18.74 9.98
CA ASN A 57 6.72 -19.79 9.76
C ASN A 57 7.54 -19.50 8.48
N THR A 58 7.41 -18.32 7.89
CA THR A 58 8.03 -17.90 6.64
C THR A 58 7.58 -18.68 5.40
N ASN A 59 6.47 -19.43 5.48
CA ASN A 59 5.89 -20.06 4.30
C ASN A 59 5.23 -19.01 3.41
N PHE A 60 5.37 -19.19 2.10
CA PHE A 60 4.73 -18.32 1.12
C PHE A 60 3.21 -18.38 1.24
N ALA A 61 2.58 -17.22 1.35
CA ALA A 61 1.13 -17.06 1.44
C ALA A 61 0.51 -16.44 0.17
N GLY A 62 1.22 -15.55 -0.52
CA GLY A 62 0.71 -14.90 -1.72
C GLY A 62 1.57 -13.73 -2.18
N PHE A 63 1.05 -13.02 -3.19
CA PHE A 63 1.57 -11.73 -3.61
C PHE A 63 0.53 -10.64 -3.44
N THR A 64 1.01 -9.41 -3.25
CA THR A 64 0.19 -8.20 -3.24
C THR A 64 0.83 -7.14 -4.14
N ASN A 65 0.06 -6.19 -4.64
CA ASN A 65 0.45 -5.14 -5.59
C ASN A 65 0.81 -5.63 -7.01
N GLU A 66 0.60 -6.90 -7.33
CA GLU A 66 0.94 -7.48 -8.64
C GLU A 66 -0.19 -7.39 -9.67
N ALA A 67 -1.41 -7.06 -9.25
CA ALA A 67 -2.62 -7.16 -10.09
C ALA A 67 -2.52 -6.40 -11.42
N THR A 68 -1.82 -5.26 -11.45
CA THR A 68 -1.61 -4.47 -12.67
C THR A 68 -0.78 -5.19 -13.73
N PHE A 69 -0.07 -6.24 -13.37
CA PHE A 69 0.79 -7.02 -14.28
C PHE A 69 0.22 -8.39 -14.64
N ALA A 70 -0.94 -8.75 -14.08
CA ALA A 70 -1.50 -10.10 -14.25
C ALA A 70 -1.89 -10.42 -15.70
N ALA A 71 -2.26 -9.42 -16.51
CA ALA A 71 -2.72 -9.61 -17.88
C ALA A 71 -1.64 -9.33 -18.94
N ASN A 72 -0.85 -8.27 -18.78
CA ASN A 72 0.21 -7.87 -19.71
C ASN A 72 1.29 -7.08 -18.98
N PHE A 73 2.53 -7.22 -19.41
CA PHE A 73 3.67 -6.63 -18.73
C PHE A 73 4.17 -5.38 -19.48
N THR A 74 3.57 -4.23 -19.27
CA THR A 74 4.07 -2.94 -19.78
C THR A 74 4.27 -1.94 -18.64
N PRO A 75 5.19 -0.98 -18.77
CA PRO A 75 5.41 0.04 -17.74
C PRO A 75 4.13 0.86 -17.44
N GLU A 76 3.34 1.16 -18.46
CA GLU A 76 2.09 1.91 -18.33
C GLU A 76 1.07 1.16 -17.45
N MET A 77 1.06 -0.16 -17.52
CA MET A 77 0.20 -1.00 -16.69
C MET A 77 0.60 -1.02 -15.21
N GLY A 78 1.82 -0.59 -14.88
CA GLY A 78 2.24 -0.41 -13.50
C GLY A 78 1.59 0.79 -12.82
N ILE A 79 1.01 1.72 -13.59
CA ILE A 79 0.35 2.91 -13.04
C ILE A 79 -1.06 2.54 -12.58
N LEU A 80 -1.35 2.79 -11.31
CA LEU A 80 -2.68 2.60 -10.75
C LEU A 80 -3.62 3.69 -11.26
N THR A 81 -4.81 3.26 -11.67
CA THR A 81 -5.93 4.15 -12.01
C THR A 81 -7.13 3.84 -11.12
N ASN A 82 -8.12 4.73 -11.10
CA ASN A 82 -9.36 4.45 -10.38
C ASN A 82 -10.03 3.17 -10.90
N GLU A 83 -10.05 2.96 -12.21
CA GLU A 83 -10.61 1.76 -12.84
C GLU A 83 -9.91 0.50 -12.33
N THR A 84 -8.56 0.49 -12.32
CA THR A 84 -7.79 -0.63 -11.78
C THR A 84 -8.15 -0.91 -10.32
N LEU A 85 -8.28 0.15 -9.50
CA LEU A 85 -8.61 0.02 -8.09
C LEU A 85 -10.07 -0.39 -7.84
N MET A 86 -11.00 -0.03 -8.73
CA MET A 86 -12.39 -0.52 -8.66
C MET A 86 -12.48 -2.02 -8.92
N ASP A 87 -11.68 -2.53 -9.86
CA ASP A 87 -11.66 -3.94 -10.23
C ASP A 87 -10.83 -4.79 -9.26
N TYR A 88 -9.70 -4.25 -8.79
CA TYR A 88 -8.73 -4.96 -7.95
C TYR A 88 -8.47 -4.21 -6.64
N GLN A 89 -8.62 -4.91 -5.52
CA GLN A 89 -8.43 -4.35 -4.18
C GLN A 89 -7.18 -4.90 -3.47
N ASN A 90 -6.43 -5.79 -4.13
CA ASN A 90 -5.24 -6.42 -3.57
C ASN A 90 -4.01 -5.52 -3.65
N PHE A 91 -4.13 -4.32 -3.05
CA PHE A 91 -3.06 -3.35 -2.92
C PHE A 91 -2.84 -2.99 -1.46
N GLN A 92 -1.58 -2.90 -1.06
CA GLN A 92 -1.19 -2.51 0.29
C GLN A 92 -0.08 -1.46 0.29
N LEU A 93 0.02 -0.74 1.41
CA LEU A 93 1.00 0.33 1.61
C LEU A 93 2.38 -0.18 2.06
N SER A 94 2.52 -1.47 2.37
CA SER A 94 3.77 -2.06 2.87
C SER A 94 4.89 -1.88 1.87
N GLY A 95 5.99 -1.28 2.30
CA GLY A 95 7.14 -0.99 1.46
C GLY A 95 6.99 0.16 0.45
N ILE A 96 5.85 0.88 0.43
CA ILE A 96 5.67 2.05 -0.44
C ILE A 96 6.78 3.07 -0.23
N VAL A 97 7.23 3.70 -1.30
CA VAL A 97 8.05 4.91 -1.27
C VAL A 97 7.27 6.03 -1.92
N ILE A 98 6.96 7.09 -1.19
CA ILE A 98 6.05 8.15 -1.59
C ILE A 98 6.62 9.53 -1.29
N LYS A 99 6.34 10.52 -2.14
CA LYS A 99 6.63 11.93 -1.85
C LYS A 99 5.86 12.34 -0.59
N LYS A 100 6.57 12.83 0.42
CA LYS A 100 5.98 13.26 1.71
C LYS A 100 4.87 14.29 1.50
N GLU A 101 5.10 15.26 0.64
CA GLU A 101 4.14 16.31 0.30
C GLU A 101 2.84 15.68 -0.23
N SER A 102 2.93 14.79 -1.21
CA SER A 102 1.74 14.10 -1.74
C SER A 102 0.97 13.32 -0.67
N PHE A 103 1.67 12.70 0.29
CA PHE A 103 1.00 12.01 1.39
C PHE A 103 0.23 12.96 2.31
N ILE A 104 0.79 14.15 2.57
CA ILE A 104 0.20 15.17 3.46
C ILE A 104 -0.94 15.93 2.78
N ASP A 105 -0.71 16.43 1.57
CA ASP A 105 -1.63 17.35 0.87
C ASP A 105 -2.93 16.66 0.46
N TYR A 106 -2.84 15.35 0.17
CA TYR A 106 -4.02 14.54 -0.12
C TYR A 106 -4.64 13.89 1.12
N GLY A 107 -4.33 14.41 2.32
CA GLY A 107 -5.14 14.25 3.53
C GLY A 107 -4.75 13.09 4.44
N LEU A 108 -3.57 12.47 4.25
CA LEU A 108 -3.07 11.39 5.13
C LEU A 108 -3.98 10.13 5.11
N LEU A 109 -3.73 9.17 5.99
CA LEU A 109 -4.61 8.02 6.18
C LEU A 109 -5.78 8.41 7.09
N LYS A 110 -7.00 7.99 6.73
CA LYS A 110 -8.20 8.19 7.56
C LYS A 110 -8.30 7.08 8.61
N PRO A 111 -8.20 7.37 9.92
CA PRO A 111 -8.23 6.33 10.96
C PRO A 111 -9.55 5.56 11.06
N SER A 112 -10.66 6.12 10.55
CA SER A 112 -11.96 5.47 10.50
C SER A 112 -12.00 4.22 9.61
N PHE A 113 -11.15 4.17 8.59
CA PHE A 113 -11.01 2.99 7.72
C PHE A 113 -10.02 1.99 8.34
N ARG A 114 -10.48 1.15 9.25
CA ARG A 114 -9.62 0.29 10.09
C ARG A 114 -8.76 -0.70 9.29
N LEU A 115 -9.34 -1.39 8.30
CA LEU A 115 -8.64 -2.35 7.41
C LEU A 115 -8.46 -1.82 5.99
N THR A 116 -9.31 -0.90 5.56
CA THR A 116 -9.35 -0.42 4.17
C THR A 116 -8.72 0.95 3.98
N PHE A 117 -8.00 1.47 4.98
CA PHE A 117 -7.35 2.78 4.95
C PHE A 117 -6.38 2.97 3.79
N GLY A 118 -5.63 1.91 3.41
CA GLY A 118 -4.72 1.95 2.27
C GLY A 118 -5.46 2.00 0.94
N TYR A 119 -6.53 1.23 0.81
CA TYR A 119 -7.37 1.22 -0.38
C TYR A 119 -8.07 2.58 -0.60
N GLU A 120 -8.68 3.15 0.45
CA GLU A 120 -9.27 4.49 0.40
C GLU A 120 -8.22 5.54 0.00
N PHE A 121 -7.04 5.46 0.58
CA PHE A 121 -5.95 6.39 0.28
C PHE A 121 -5.52 6.33 -1.19
N PHE A 122 -5.39 5.14 -1.76
CA PHE A 122 -5.05 4.98 -3.18
C PHE A 122 -6.15 5.50 -4.10
N LEU A 123 -7.42 5.22 -3.82
CA LEU A 123 -8.55 5.78 -4.58
C LEU A 123 -8.52 7.30 -4.57
N ARG A 124 -8.36 7.91 -3.40
CA ARG A 124 -8.30 9.36 -3.25
C ARG A 124 -7.13 9.99 -4.00
N MET A 125 -5.94 9.36 -3.94
CA MET A 125 -4.77 9.82 -4.67
C MET A 125 -4.99 9.75 -6.19
N THR A 126 -5.45 8.62 -6.71
CA THR A 126 -5.66 8.42 -8.15
C THR A 126 -6.81 9.30 -8.69
N TYR A 127 -7.87 9.49 -7.91
CA TYR A 127 -8.95 10.43 -8.24
C TYR A 127 -8.44 11.87 -8.42
N ASN A 128 -7.48 12.28 -7.60
CA ASN A 128 -6.81 13.57 -7.72
C ASN A 128 -5.65 13.57 -8.72
N SER A 129 -5.60 12.61 -9.63
CA SER A 129 -4.59 12.49 -10.69
C SER A 129 -3.15 12.32 -10.17
N ILE A 130 -2.99 11.88 -8.93
CA ILE A 130 -1.66 11.56 -8.38
C ILE A 130 -1.23 10.20 -8.89
N ARG A 131 -0.09 10.16 -9.56
CA ARG A 131 0.41 8.93 -10.16
C ARG A 131 1.08 8.04 -9.12
N ILE A 132 0.58 6.83 -9.00
CA ILE A 132 1.12 5.73 -8.20
C ILE A 132 1.53 4.64 -9.16
N MET A 133 2.74 4.11 -9.03
CA MET A 133 3.27 3.06 -9.90
C MET A 133 3.71 1.85 -9.09
N THR A 134 3.27 0.66 -9.47
CA THR A 134 3.90 -0.58 -9.01
C THR A 134 5.11 -0.89 -9.87
N ILE A 135 6.29 -0.95 -9.26
CA ILE A 135 7.50 -1.44 -9.94
C ILE A 135 7.42 -2.96 -10.04
N PRO A 136 7.62 -3.57 -11.24
CA PRO A 136 7.48 -5.02 -11.45
C PRO A 136 8.67 -5.80 -10.88
N LYS A 137 8.94 -5.60 -9.61
CA LYS A 137 10.00 -6.26 -8.83
C LYS A 137 9.53 -6.57 -7.43
N ILE A 138 9.86 -7.74 -6.94
CA ILE A 138 9.71 -8.05 -5.53
C ILE A 138 10.63 -7.12 -4.75
N GLY A 139 10.02 -6.21 -4.01
CA GLY A 139 10.74 -5.19 -3.24
C GLY A 139 10.55 -5.31 -1.73
N TYR A 140 9.57 -6.11 -1.31
CA TYR A 140 9.18 -6.20 0.09
C TYR A 140 8.68 -7.59 0.45
N LYS A 141 9.00 -8.05 1.65
CA LYS A 141 8.46 -9.28 2.25
C LYS A 141 7.68 -8.88 3.48
N HIS A 142 6.39 -9.20 3.49
CA HIS A 142 5.47 -8.87 4.56
C HIS A 142 5.10 -10.09 5.39
N MET A 143 5.22 -9.97 6.71
CA MET A 143 4.79 -10.99 7.68
C MET A 143 3.28 -10.88 7.92
N ASN A 144 2.51 -11.61 7.14
CA ASN A 144 1.05 -11.54 7.19
C ASN A 144 0.50 -12.23 8.45
N LEU A 145 -0.42 -11.56 9.14
CA LEU A 145 -1.19 -12.10 10.27
C LEU A 145 -0.35 -12.75 11.38
N ARG A 146 0.79 -12.15 11.71
CA ARG A 146 1.56 -12.59 12.87
C ARG A 146 0.67 -12.51 14.13
N GLU A 147 0.65 -13.60 14.91
CA GLU A 147 -0.10 -13.66 16.17
C GLU A 147 0.23 -12.48 17.09
N GLY A 148 -0.81 -11.84 17.63
CA GLY A 148 -0.70 -10.64 18.47
C GLY A 148 -0.49 -9.33 17.70
N SER A 149 -0.41 -9.33 16.36
CA SER A 149 -0.44 -8.10 15.57
C SER A 149 -1.83 -7.46 15.58
N ILE A 150 -1.90 -6.16 15.27
CA ILE A 150 -3.19 -5.44 15.18
C ILE A 150 -4.13 -6.13 14.16
N PHE A 151 -3.62 -6.49 12.99
CA PHE A 151 -4.42 -7.12 11.95
C PHE A 151 -4.80 -8.56 12.28
N TRP A 152 -3.96 -9.28 13.02
CA TRP A 152 -4.32 -10.58 13.55
C TRP A 152 -5.50 -10.47 14.53
N ASN A 153 -5.46 -9.47 15.44
CA ASN A 153 -6.56 -9.21 16.38
C ASN A 153 -7.87 -8.84 15.67
N TYR A 154 -7.80 -8.12 14.55
CA TYR A 154 -8.97 -7.83 13.72
C TYR A 154 -9.57 -9.04 13.03
N LYS A 155 -8.82 -10.12 12.85
CA LYS A 155 -9.30 -11.36 12.24
C LYS A 155 -9.62 -12.47 13.26
N ASN A 156 -8.84 -12.58 14.33
CA ASN A 156 -8.83 -13.74 15.21
C ASN A 156 -8.87 -13.40 16.70
N GLY A 157 -8.71 -12.14 17.08
CA GLY A 157 -8.61 -11.68 18.47
C GLY A 157 -9.90 -11.10 19.02
N ASP A 158 -9.77 -10.22 20.02
CA ASP A 158 -10.90 -9.63 20.73
C ASP A 158 -11.57 -8.47 19.96
N ASP A 159 -10.94 -7.96 18.92
CA ASP A 159 -11.40 -6.80 18.14
C ASP A 159 -11.75 -7.20 16.70
N ILE A 160 -12.47 -8.28 16.55
CA ILE A 160 -12.83 -8.86 15.24
C ILE A 160 -13.63 -7.86 14.41
N ILE A 161 -13.17 -7.65 13.18
CA ILE A 161 -13.89 -6.92 12.15
C ILE A 161 -14.58 -7.93 11.24
N SER A 162 -15.90 -7.84 11.16
CA SER A 162 -16.67 -8.77 10.32
C SER A 162 -16.39 -8.56 8.83
N PRO A 163 -16.52 -9.60 7.99
CA PRO A 163 -16.44 -9.46 6.54
C PRO A 163 -17.42 -8.42 5.98
N ASP A 164 -18.61 -8.30 6.59
CA ASP A 164 -19.61 -7.32 6.18
C ASP A 164 -19.18 -5.89 6.51
N GLU A 165 -18.48 -5.67 7.63
CA GLU A 165 -17.90 -4.37 7.95
C GLU A 165 -16.78 -4.00 6.96
N VAL A 166 -15.90 -4.94 6.61
CA VAL A 166 -14.86 -4.71 5.59
C VAL A 166 -15.50 -4.34 4.26
N LYS A 167 -16.50 -5.10 3.83
CA LYS A 167 -17.25 -4.83 2.60
C LYS A 167 -17.91 -3.46 2.63
N PHE A 168 -18.54 -3.10 3.74
CA PHE A 168 -19.15 -1.77 3.92
C PHE A 168 -18.14 -0.65 3.71
N TRP A 169 -16.95 -0.75 4.31
CA TRP A 169 -15.92 0.27 4.17
C TRP A 169 -15.30 0.33 2.77
N VAL A 170 -15.13 -0.82 2.10
CA VAL A 170 -14.70 -0.87 0.70
C VAL A 170 -15.72 -0.16 -0.20
N GLU A 171 -17.00 -0.52 -0.08
CA GLU A 171 -18.06 0.11 -0.87
C GLU A 171 -18.25 1.60 -0.53
N SER A 172 -18.04 1.97 0.73
CA SER A 172 -18.06 3.39 1.14
C SER A 172 -16.93 4.17 0.50
N ALA A 173 -15.71 3.61 0.48
CA ALA A 173 -14.58 4.24 -0.21
C ALA A 173 -14.84 4.42 -1.70
N LYS A 174 -15.38 3.39 -2.39
CA LYS A 174 -15.71 3.46 -3.82
C LYS A 174 -16.75 4.53 -4.16
N LYS A 175 -17.70 4.79 -3.26
CA LYS A 175 -18.76 5.80 -3.50
C LYS A 175 -18.27 7.24 -3.39
N GLU A 176 -17.13 7.46 -2.75
CA GLU A 176 -16.54 8.81 -2.62
C GLU A 176 -15.82 9.23 -3.92
N PHE A 177 -15.41 8.28 -4.75
CA PHE A 177 -14.56 8.46 -5.92
C PHE A 177 -15.08 7.73 -7.16
#